data_4d71bf92121f62811ddaac55e5413b45
#
_entry.id   4d71bf92121f62811ddaac55e5413b45
#
_cell.length_a   1.000
_cell.length_b   1.000
_cell.length_c   1.000
_cell.angle_alpha   90.00
_cell.angle_beta   90.00
_cell.angle_gamma   90.00
#
_symmetry.space_group_name_H-M   'P 1'
#
loop_
_entity.id
_entity.type
_entity.pdbx_description
1 polymer ?
#
loop_
_entity_poly.entity_id
_entity_poly.type
_entity_poly.pdbx_seq_one_letter_code
_entity_poly.pdbx_strand_id
1 'polypeptide(L)' 'MEQSRDIMTIVGNNVKRYREEAGYSRSYLGGCFGATSSRIKMIEGGMADFKLSTLAKLAEYFGVKVIDLVEDWE' A
#
# COMPACT_ATOMS: atom_id res chain seq x y z
N MET A 1 1.50 25.13 12.28
CA MET A 1 1.19 24.37 11.16
C MET A 1 0.71 22.97 11.47
N GLU A 2 -0.25 22.57 10.76
CA GLU A 2 -0.84 21.28 10.94
C GLU A 2 0.12 20.17 10.60
N GLN A 3 0.14 19.16 11.42
CA GLN A 3 0.93 18.00 11.15
C GLN A 3 0.27 17.14 10.11
N SER A 4 0.94 16.93 9.01
CA SER A 4 0.46 15.96 8.04
C SER A 4 0.94 14.59 8.44
N ARG A 5 0.15 13.59 8.15
CA ARG A 5 0.63 12.24 8.32
C ARG A 5 1.69 11.97 7.26
N ASP A 6 2.66 11.16 7.64
CA ASP A 6 3.72 10.75 6.75
C ASP A 6 3.13 10.00 5.56
N ILE A 7 3.63 10.30 4.36
CA ILE A 7 3.10 9.69 3.15
C ILE A 7 3.25 8.16 3.16
N MET A 8 4.31 7.65 3.76
CA MET A 8 4.48 6.21 3.85
C MET A 8 3.42 5.59 4.74
N THR A 9 3.01 6.28 5.80
CA THR A 9 1.93 5.81 6.66
C THR A 9 0.60 5.85 5.92
N ILE A 10 0.35 6.92 5.19
CA ILE A 10 -0.90 7.06 4.42
C ILE A 10 -1.01 5.94 3.39
N VAL A 11 0.05 5.73 2.63
CA VAL A 11 0.05 4.67 1.61
C VAL A 11 -0.09 3.31 2.26
N GLY A 12 0.64 3.08 3.36
CA GLY A 12 0.56 1.80 4.07
C GLY A 12 -0.86 1.49 4.53
N ASN A 13 -1.54 2.47 5.11
CA ASN A 13 -2.92 2.30 5.55
C ASN A 13 -3.85 2.01 4.38
N ASN A 14 -3.65 2.70 3.26
CA ASN A 14 -4.48 2.50 2.09
C ASN A 14 -4.25 1.11 1.49
N VAL A 15 -2.99 0.68 1.40
CA VAL A 15 -2.67 -0.65 0.89
C VAL A 15 -3.34 -1.72 1.75
N LYS A 16 -3.24 -1.57 3.06
CA LYS A 16 -3.85 -2.54 3.97
C LYS A 16 -5.37 -2.60 3.77
N ARG A 17 -6.01 -1.43 3.68
CA ARG A 17 -7.46 -1.37 3.51
C ARG A 17 -7.90 -2.03 2.21
N TYR A 18 -7.25 -1.69 1.09
CA TYR A 18 -7.60 -2.28 -0.20
C TYR A 18 -7.33 -3.78 -0.21
N ARG A 19 -6.21 -4.20 0.39
CA ARG A 19 -5.89 -5.61 0.47
C ARG A 19 -6.97 -6.38 1.22
N GLU A 20 -7.39 -5.86 2.35
CA GLU A 20 -8.42 -6.52 3.17
C GLU A 20 -9.76 -6.53 2.47
N GLU A 21 -10.11 -5.45 1.80
CA GLU A 21 -11.35 -5.37 1.04
C GLU A 21 -11.37 -6.36 -0.11
N ALA A 22 -10.22 -6.59 -0.71
CA ALA A 22 -10.09 -7.57 -1.80
C ALA A 22 -10.02 -9.01 -1.30
N GLY A 23 -9.85 -9.20 0.00
CA GLY A 23 -9.73 -10.53 0.57
C GLY A 23 -8.36 -11.16 0.38
N TYR A 24 -7.33 -10.36 0.12
CA TYR A 24 -5.99 -10.88 -0.12
C TYR A 24 -5.21 -11.02 1.17
N SER A 25 -4.46 -12.13 1.30
CA SER A 25 -3.48 -12.23 2.37
C SER A 25 -2.24 -11.44 1.98
N ARG A 26 -1.39 -11.13 2.98
CA ARG A 26 -0.11 -10.50 2.70
C ARG A 26 0.76 -11.38 1.81
N SER A 27 0.73 -12.69 2.04
CA SER A 27 1.47 -13.64 1.22
C SER A 27 1.03 -13.59 -0.24
N TYR A 28 -0.27 -13.56 -0.46
CA TYR A 28 -0.79 -13.51 -1.81
C TYR A 28 -0.37 -12.21 -2.51
N LEU A 29 -0.56 -11.10 -1.83
CA LEU A 29 -0.20 -9.81 -2.41
C LEU A 29 1.31 -9.74 -2.68
N GLY A 30 2.11 -10.22 -1.73
CA GLY A 30 3.56 -10.26 -1.92
C GLY A 30 3.94 -11.08 -3.15
N GLY A 31 3.29 -12.23 -3.32
CA GLY A 31 3.54 -13.09 -4.48
C GLY A 31 3.27 -12.40 -5.80
N CYS A 32 2.28 -11.48 -5.84
CA CYS A 32 1.97 -10.73 -7.05
C CYS A 32 3.12 -9.84 -7.49
N PHE A 33 4.00 -9.46 -6.58
CA PHE A 33 5.12 -8.58 -6.86
C PHE A 33 6.47 -9.29 -6.81
N GLY A 34 6.49 -10.59 -6.57
CA GLY A 34 7.73 -11.28 -6.32
C GLY A 34 8.33 -10.87 -4.99
N ALA A 35 7.50 -10.50 -4.02
CA ALA A 35 7.93 -10.05 -2.71
C ALA A 35 7.45 -11.02 -1.64
N THR A 36 7.79 -10.73 -0.38
CA THR A 36 7.41 -11.56 0.75
C THR A 36 6.26 -10.94 1.52
N SER A 37 5.59 -11.75 2.34
CA SER A 37 4.56 -11.23 3.23
C SER A 37 5.16 -10.25 4.23
N SER A 38 6.40 -10.46 4.63
CA SER A 38 7.10 -9.53 5.53
C SER A 38 7.27 -8.15 4.89
N ARG A 39 7.57 -8.11 3.60
CA ARG A 39 7.70 -6.85 2.88
C ARG A 39 6.36 -6.12 2.85
N ILE A 40 5.28 -6.84 2.58
CA ILE A 40 3.93 -6.24 2.58
C ILE A 40 3.59 -5.72 3.98
N LYS A 41 3.95 -6.46 5.01
CA LYS A 41 3.72 -6.02 6.39
C LYS A 41 4.44 -4.71 6.67
N MET A 42 5.68 -4.57 6.20
CA MET A 42 6.44 -3.33 6.37
C MET A 42 5.81 -2.17 5.63
N ILE A 43 5.33 -2.42 4.42
CA ILE A 43 4.63 -1.41 3.64
C ILE A 43 3.39 -0.92 4.40
N GLU A 44 2.61 -1.85 4.90
CA GLU A 44 1.37 -1.53 5.61
C GLU A 44 1.62 -0.81 6.93
N GLY A 45 2.79 -1.05 7.52
CA GLY A 45 3.19 -0.37 8.75
C GLY A 45 3.81 1.00 8.55
N GLY A 46 3.92 1.46 7.32
CA GLY A 46 4.50 2.76 7.03
C GLY A 46 6.01 2.77 7.16
N MET A 47 6.65 1.61 7.07
CA MET A 47 8.09 1.48 7.33
C MET A 47 8.91 1.23 6.08
N ALA A 48 8.30 1.35 4.91
CA ALA A 48 8.98 1.11 3.65
C ALA A 48 8.79 2.27 2.72
N ASP A 49 9.86 2.62 2.03
CA ASP A 49 9.81 3.57 0.94
C ASP A 49 9.32 2.89 -0.32
N PHE A 50 8.77 3.67 -1.23
CA PHE A 50 8.18 3.12 -2.44
C PHE A 50 8.79 3.74 -3.68
N LYS A 51 8.94 2.92 -4.70
CA LYS A 51 9.14 3.44 -6.03
C LYS A 51 7.77 3.75 -6.62
N LEU A 52 7.72 4.72 -7.51
CA LEU A 52 6.47 5.03 -8.21
C LEU A 52 5.95 3.82 -8.98
N SER A 53 6.87 3.02 -9.54
CA SER A 53 6.46 1.81 -10.26
C SER A 53 5.76 0.81 -9.33
N THR A 54 6.18 0.75 -8.07
CA THR A 54 5.52 -0.12 -7.09
C THR A 54 4.10 0.37 -6.81
N LEU A 55 3.94 1.69 -6.63
CA LEU A 55 2.61 2.27 -6.43
C LEU A 55 1.71 2.01 -7.62
N ALA A 56 2.24 2.15 -8.82
CA ALA A 56 1.46 1.92 -10.03
C ALA A 56 0.98 0.47 -10.10
N LYS A 57 1.84 -0.47 -9.74
CA LYS A 57 1.46 -1.89 -9.73
C LYS A 57 0.41 -2.19 -8.66
N LEU A 58 0.57 -1.63 -7.48
CA LEU A 58 -0.42 -1.82 -6.42
C LEU A 58 -1.78 -1.30 -6.86
N ALA A 59 -1.80 -0.11 -7.46
CA ALA A 59 -3.04 0.47 -7.94
C ALA A 59 -3.70 -0.43 -8.98
N GLU A 60 -2.89 -0.99 -9.87
CA GLU A 60 -3.38 -1.89 -10.91
C GLU A 60 -4.00 -3.15 -10.32
N TYR A 61 -3.32 -3.76 -9.33
CA TYR A 61 -3.85 -4.96 -8.70
C TYR A 61 -5.14 -4.71 -7.93
N PHE A 62 -5.28 -3.52 -7.36
CA PHE A 62 -6.51 -3.19 -6.63
C PHE A 62 -7.58 -2.59 -7.52
N GLY A 63 -7.26 -2.29 -8.78
CA GLY A 63 -8.23 -1.69 -9.70
C GLY A 63 -8.56 -0.26 -9.32
N VAL A 64 -7.60 0.48 -8.79
CA VAL A 64 -7.77 1.88 -8.38
C VAL A 64 -6.69 2.74 -9.02
N LYS A 65 -6.80 4.04 -8.85
CA LYS A 65 -5.80 4.98 -9.34
C LYS A 65 -4.72 5.17 -8.31
N VAL A 66 -3.53 5.58 -8.75
CA VAL A 66 -2.44 5.86 -7.83
C VAL A 66 -2.84 6.91 -6.79
N ILE A 67 -3.62 7.91 -7.19
CA ILE A 67 -4.07 8.93 -6.25
C ILE A 67 -4.86 8.33 -5.10
N ASP A 68 -5.60 7.26 -5.34
CA ASP A 68 -6.36 6.59 -4.30
C ASP A 68 -5.47 5.99 -3.23
N LEU A 69 -4.23 5.70 -3.58
CA LEU A 69 -3.27 5.13 -2.63
C LEU A 69 -2.54 6.19 -1.83
N VAL A 70 -2.45 7.41 -2.35
CA VAL A 70 -1.67 8.46 -1.69
C VAL A 70 -2.53 9.49 -0.99
N GLU A 71 -3.82 9.38 -1.12
CA GLU A 71 -4.76 10.29 -0.50
C GLU A 71 -5.03 9.84 0.93
N ASP A 72 -5.06 10.80 1.87
CA ASP A 72 -5.33 10.48 3.27
C ASP A 72 -6.84 10.42 3.48
N TRP A 73 -7.34 9.20 3.71
CA TRP A 73 -8.76 8.95 3.86
C TRP A 73 -9.25 9.11 5.31
N GLU A 74 -8.33 9.31 6.24
CA GLU A 74 -8.68 9.45 7.66
C GLU A 74 -8.58 10.93 8.13
#